data_1b20f99a9fddd5def08018f94344e22c
#
_entry.id   1b20f99a9fddd5def08018f94344e22c
#
_cell.length_a   1.000
_cell.length_b   1.000
_cell.length_c   1.000
_cell.angle_alpha   90.00
_cell.angle_beta   90.00
_cell.angle_gamma   90.00
#
_symmetry.space_group_name_H-M   'P 1'
#
loop_
_entity.id
_entity.type
_entity.pdbx_description
1 polymer ?
#
loop_
_entity_poly.entity_id
_entity_poly.type
_entity_poly.pdbx_seq_one_letter_code
_entity_poly.pdbx_strand_id
1 'polypeptide(L)'
;MNAEISERQKEIITVSLELIAKKGIQGLTIKNLAKKIGFTEAAVYRHYENKIQILIAILDYFREDTNRFFVNEMKSEENATQKIEHLFLNHFKTFSETPSLVSVVFAEEIFRNEAVLIEKVAEIMKKNTQILLSIIESGQKKSEIRSDINSHNLAIIIMGSLRMFVKQWQMSDYSFSLTERGTEYIKSVIKLIKN
;
A
#
# COMPACT_ATOMS: atom_id res chain seq x y z
N MET A 1 -15.56 15.68 1.67
CA MET A 1 -15.27 15.69 3.12
C MET A 1 -15.17 14.23 3.53
N ASN A 2 -13.94 13.70 3.71
CA ASN A 2 -13.79 12.37 4.31
C ASN A 2 -14.15 12.52 5.80
N ALA A 3 -15.20 11.83 6.24
CA ALA A 3 -15.53 11.76 7.65
C ALA A 3 -14.33 11.13 8.38
N GLU A 4 -13.86 11.76 9.45
CA GLU A 4 -12.82 11.16 10.30
C GLU A 4 -13.30 9.79 10.78
N ILE A 5 -12.46 8.79 10.58
CA ILE A 5 -12.73 7.42 11.02
C ILE A 5 -12.81 7.42 12.54
N SER A 6 -13.93 6.98 13.11
CA SER A 6 -14.10 6.91 14.56
C SER A 6 -13.11 5.92 15.21
N GLU A 7 -12.80 6.12 16.49
CA GLU A 7 -11.91 5.21 17.23
C GLU A 7 -12.39 3.75 17.17
N ARG A 8 -13.71 3.55 17.15
CA ARG A 8 -14.31 2.22 17.04
C ARG A 8 -14.11 1.60 15.65
N GLN A 9 -14.18 2.41 14.61
CA GLN A 9 -13.87 1.94 13.25
C GLN A 9 -12.37 1.61 13.09
N LYS A 10 -11.47 2.37 13.72
CA LYS A 10 -10.04 2.06 13.76
C LYS A 10 -9.77 0.74 14.46
N GLU A 11 -10.42 0.50 15.59
CA GLU A 11 -10.31 -0.78 16.32
C GLU A 11 -10.75 -1.96 15.44
N ILE A 12 -11.88 -1.82 14.74
CA ILE A 12 -12.38 -2.83 13.82
C ILE A 12 -11.36 -3.10 12.71
N ILE A 13 -10.78 -2.05 12.10
CA ILE A 13 -9.74 -2.17 11.07
C ILE A 13 -8.50 -2.91 11.63
N THR A 14 -8.01 -2.51 12.80
CA THR A 14 -6.83 -3.12 13.41
C THR A 14 -7.03 -4.60 13.68
N VAL A 15 -8.15 -4.97 14.31
CA VAL A 15 -8.45 -6.38 14.61
C VAL A 15 -8.73 -7.19 13.34
N SER A 16 -9.27 -6.55 12.29
CA SER A 16 -9.44 -7.19 10.99
C SER A 16 -8.09 -7.55 10.36
N LEU A 17 -7.12 -6.64 10.41
CA LEU A 17 -5.75 -6.88 9.94
C LEU A 17 -5.06 -8.00 10.72
N GLU A 18 -5.26 -8.08 12.03
CA GLU A 18 -4.74 -9.19 12.85
C GLU A 18 -5.39 -10.54 12.50
N LEU A 19 -6.69 -10.56 12.17
CA LEU A 19 -7.38 -11.77 11.71
C LEU A 19 -6.85 -12.21 10.34
N ILE A 20 -6.64 -11.25 9.43
CA ILE A 20 -6.08 -11.50 8.10
C ILE A 20 -4.66 -12.06 8.22
N ALA A 21 -3.83 -11.51 9.11
CA ALA A 21 -2.49 -12.01 9.37
C ALA A 21 -2.48 -13.48 9.79
N LYS A 22 -3.42 -13.88 10.66
CA LYS A 22 -3.47 -15.25 11.23
C LYS A 22 -4.18 -16.27 10.36
N LYS A 23 -5.20 -15.86 9.59
CA LYS A 23 -6.14 -16.77 8.91
C LYS A 23 -6.38 -16.41 7.44
N GLY A 24 -5.61 -15.47 6.89
CA GLY A 24 -5.82 -14.92 5.56
C GLY A 24 -7.14 -14.13 5.45
N ILE A 25 -7.39 -13.56 4.28
CA ILE A 25 -8.62 -12.78 3.99
C ILE A 25 -9.89 -13.62 4.21
N GLN A 26 -9.85 -14.93 3.97
CA GLN A 26 -11.00 -15.82 4.20
C GLN A 26 -11.33 -15.96 5.68
N GLY A 27 -10.36 -15.80 6.57
CA GLY A 27 -10.57 -15.81 8.02
C GLY A 27 -11.27 -14.56 8.57
N LEU A 28 -11.30 -13.46 7.80
CA LEU A 28 -12.07 -12.28 8.15
C LEU A 28 -13.56 -12.53 7.89
N THR A 29 -14.31 -12.78 8.96
CA THR A 29 -15.79 -12.86 8.99
C THR A 29 -16.31 -11.98 10.10
N ILE A 30 -17.54 -11.47 9.98
CA ILE A 30 -18.17 -10.64 11.03
C ILE A 30 -18.18 -11.39 12.37
N LYS A 31 -18.50 -12.70 12.35
CA LYS A 31 -18.49 -13.56 13.53
C LYS A 31 -17.11 -13.65 14.19
N ASN A 32 -16.05 -13.90 13.42
CA ASN A 32 -14.69 -13.99 13.97
C ASN A 32 -14.22 -12.64 14.52
N LEU A 33 -14.57 -11.55 13.81
CA LEU A 33 -14.25 -10.19 14.19
C LEU A 33 -14.94 -9.81 15.51
N ALA A 34 -16.28 -10.00 15.59
CA ALA A 34 -17.05 -9.73 16.79
C ALA A 34 -16.53 -10.51 17.99
N LYS A 35 -16.25 -11.80 17.81
CA LYS A 35 -15.66 -12.66 18.87
C LYS A 35 -14.29 -12.13 19.34
N LYS A 36 -13.46 -11.66 18.43
CA LYS A 36 -12.10 -11.22 18.76
C LYS A 36 -12.08 -9.86 19.46
N ILE A 37 -12.98 -8.95 19.10
CA ILE A 37 -13.12 -7.62 19.73
C ILE A 37 -13.86 -7.73 21.09
N GLY A 38 -14.64 -8.79 21.30
CA GLY A 38 -15.56 -8.89 22.44
C GLY A 38 -16.89 -8.21 22.22
N PHE A 39 -17.34 -8.11 20.95
CA PHE A 39 -18.60 -7.49 20.52
C PHE A 39 -19.66 -8.52 20.16
N THR A 40 -20.91 -8.04 20.04
CA THR A 40 -21.93 -8.77 19.28
C THR A 40 -21.76 -8.50 17.78
N GLU A 41 -22.19 -9.42 16.93
CA GLU A 41 -22.22 -9.19 15.47
C GLU A 41 -23.05 -7.95 15.12
N ALA A 42 -24.17 -7.73 15.82
CA ALA A 42 -24.99 -6.52 15.66
C ALA A 42 -24.23 -5.21 15.96
N ALA A 43 -23.27 -5.23 16.89
CA ALA A 43 -22.43 -4.08 17.16
C ALA A 43 -21.45 -3.79 16.03
N VAL A 44 -20.92 -4.82 15.36
CA VAL A 44 -20.07 -4.65 14.17
C VAL A 44 -20.89 -4.13 13.01
N TYR A 45 -22.10 -4.68 12.78
CA TYR A 45 -23.00 -4.23 11.71
C TYR A 45 -23.44 -2.77 11.81
N ARG A 46 -23.39 -2.15 12.99
CA ARG A 46 -23.62 -0.70 13.13
C ARG A 46 -22.54 0.18 12.50
N HIS A 47 -21.34 -0.37 12.27
CA HIS A 47 -20.21 0.36 11.69
C HIS A 47 -19.92 -0.05 10.25
N TYR A 48 -20.15 -1.32 9.90
CA TYR A 48 -19.88 -1.88 8.57
C TYR A 48 -20.94 -2.92 8.23
N GLU A 49 -21.67 -2.73 7.13
CA GLU A 49 -22.75 -3.61 6.70
C GLU A 49 -22.27 -5.02 6.34
N ASN A 50 -21.03 -5.16 5.92
CA ASN A 50 -20.49 -6.44 5.51
C ASN A 50 -18.94 -6.41 5.49
N LYS A 51 -18.35 -7.59 5.24
CA LYS A 51 -16.89 -7.76 5.12
C LYS A 51 -16.26 -6.87 4.03
N ILE A 52 -16.96 -6.63 2.93
CA ILE A 52 -16.43 -5.84 1.81
C ILE A 52 -16.20 -4.41 2.25
N GLN A 53 -17.13 -3.80 2.99
CA GLN A 53 -16.95 -2.46 3.54
C GLN A 53 -15.76 -2.37 4.49
N ILE A 54 -15.47 -3.40 5.27
CA ILE A 54 -14.29 -3.46 6.13
C ILE A 54 -13.02 -3.50 5.28
N LEU A 55 -12.98 -4.30 4.22
CA LEU A 55 -11.84 -4.35 3.29
C LEU A 55 -11.62 -3.02 2.57
N ILE A 56 -12.70 -2.34 2.16
CA ILE A 56 -12.63 -0.99 1.59
C ILE A 56 -12.05 -0.02 2.62
N ALA A 57 -12.49 -0.06 3.87
CA ALA A 57 -11.98 0.80 4.93
C ALA A 57 -10.49 0.56 5.20
N ILE A 58 -10.01 -0.69 5.14
CA ILE A 58 -8.58 -1.02 5.23
C ILE A 58 -7.80 -0.40 4.06
N LEU A 59 -8.31 -0.51 2.83
CA LEU A 59 -7.70 0.08 1.64
C LEU A 59 -7.69 1.61 1.70
N ASP A 60 -8.76 2.23 2.19
CA ASP A 60 -8.85 3.68 2.39
C ASP A 60 -7.86 4.17 3.46
N TYR A 61 -7.74 3.45 4.57
CA TYR A 61 -6.77 3.75 5.62
C TYR A 61 -5.33 3.73 5.07
N PHE A 62 -4.97 2.69 4.33
CA PHE A 62 -3.67 2.59 3.65
C PHE A 62 -3.45 3.74 2.65
N ARG A 63 -4.47 4.06 1.85
CA ARG A 63 -4.42 5.15 0.88
C ARG A 63 -4.19 6.52 1.54
N GLU A 64 -4.88 6.81 2.64
CA GLU A 64 -4.77 8.10 3.33
C GLU A 64 -3.39 8.29 3.93
N ASP A 65 -2.82 7.25 4.52
CA ASP A 65 -1.46 7.29 5.06
C ASP A 65 -0.43 7.54 3.94
N THR A 66 -0.53 6.79 2.86
CA THR A 66 0.32 6.97 1.67
C THR A 66 0.16 8.36 1.06
N ASN A 67 -1.07 8.89 0.97
CA ASN A 67 -1.32 10.22 0.42
C ASN A 67 -0.71 11.35 1.27
N ARG A 68 -0.81 11.27 2.59
CA ARG A 68 -0.20 12.26 3.49
C ARG A 68 1.32 12.31 3.28
N PHE A 69 1.94 11.16 3.18
CA PHE A 69 3.37 11.07 2.88
C PHE A 69 3.69 11.70 1.53
N PHE A 70 2.97 11.36 0.47
CA PHE A 70 3.19 11.91 -0.87
C PHE A 70 3.05 13.42 -0.95
N VAL A 71 2.04 14.00 -0.29
CA VAL A 71 1.83 15.46 -0.28
C VAL A 71 3.03 16.18 0.35
N ASN A 72 3.60 15.62 1.40
CA ASN A 72 4.78 16.18 2.05
C ASN A 72 6.03 16.03 1.18
N GLU A 73 6.22 14.86 0.57
CA GLU A 73 7.35 14.56 -0.30
C GLU A 73 7.35 15.45 -1.55
N MET A 74 6.19 15.70 -2.15
CA MET A 74 6.09 16.59 -3.32
C MET A 74 6.46 18.05 -3.02
N LYS A 75 6.36 18.48 -1.76
CA LYS A 75 6.75 19.83 -1.31
C LYS A 75 8.21 19.93 -0.94
N SER A 76 8.93 18.81 -0.79
CA SER A 76 10.33 18.80 -0.43
C SER A 76 11.20 19.36 -1.59
N GLU A 77 12.35 19.95 -1.25
CA GLU A 77 13.32 20.45 -2.23
C GLU A 77 14.26 19.35 -2.76
N GLU A 78 14.02 18.11 -2.37
CA GLU A 78 14.84 16.97 -2.77
C GLU A 78 14.73 16.68 -4.26
N ASN A 79 15.78 16.06 -4.81
CA ASN A 79 15.80 15.64 -6.19
C ASN A 79 14.87 14.42 -6.44
N ALA A 80 14.58 14.12 -7.70
CA ALA A 80 13.63 13.08 -8.08
C ALA A 80 14.04 11.69 -7.59
N THR A 81 15.34 11.37 -7.58
CA THR A 81 15.81 10.06 -7.11
C THR A 81 15.66 9.90 -5.60
N GLN A 82 15.90 10.95 -4.82
CA GLN A 82 15.67 10.96 -3.38
C GLN A 82 14.17 10.79 -3.05
N LYS A 83 13.30 11.50 -3.77
CA LYS A 83 11.84 11.35 -3.62
C LYS A 83 11.39 9.90 -3.87
N ILE A 84 11.88 9.27 -4.93
CA ILE A 84 11.59 7.86 -5.22
C ILE A 84 12.11 6.95 -4.11
N GLU A 85 13.32 7.19 -3.61
CA GLU A 85 13.89 6.43 -2.49
C GLU A 85 12.99 6.53 -1.25
N HIS A 86 12.56 7.73 -0.87
CA HIS A 86 11.68 7.96 0.28
C HIS A 86 10.31 7.29 0.12
N LEU A 87 9.73 7.30 -1.10
CA LEU A 87 8.49 6.59 -1.37
C LEU A 87 8.61 5.08 -1.11
N PHE A 88 9.70 4.47 -1.55
CA PHE A 88 9.95 3.05 -1.31
C PHE A 88 10.17 2.75 0.18
N LEU A 89 11.02 3.55 0.84
CA LEU A 89 11.31 3.36 2.27
C LEU A 89 10.03 3.49 3.11
N ASN A 90 9.15 4.44 2.78
CA ASN A 90 7.85 4.57 3.44
C ASN A 90 6.97 3.32 3.23
N HIS A 91 6.90 2.77 2.01
CA HIS A 91 6.16 1.54 1.74
C HIS A 91 6.75 0.34 2.49
N PHE A 92 8.08 0.19 2.50
CA PHE A 92 8.73 -0.90 3.25
C PHE A 92 8.46 -0.80 4.74
N LYS A 93 8.50 0.40 5.30
CA LYS A 93 8.14 0.64 6.71
C LYS A 93 6.70 0.25 6.98
N THR A 94 5.75 0.78 6.23
CA THR A 94 4.31 0.51 6.41
C THR A 94 3.99 -0.98 6.31
N PHE A 95 4.55 -1.68 5.32
CA PHE A 95 4.35 -3.12 5.17
C PHE A 95 5.06 -3.93 6.25
N SER A 96 6.24 -3.50 6.71
CA SER A 96 6.96 -4.15 7.81
C SER A 96 6.21 -4.04 9.15
N GLU A 97 5.61 -2.89 9.41
CA GLU A 97 4.80 -2.64 10.61
C GLU A 97 3.44 -3.36 10.55
N THR A 98 2.88 -3.56 9.35
CA THR A 98 1.58 -4.21 9.16
C THR A 98 1.61 -5.17 7.96
N PRO A 99 2.24 -6.36 8.09
CA PRO A 99 2.41 -7.32 6.98
C PRO A 99 1.10 -7.77 6.33
N SER A 100 0.02 -7.81 7.09
CA SER A 100 -1.31 -8.18 6.58
C SER A 100 -1.88 -7.19 5.55
N LEU A 101 -1.39 -5.95 5.49
CA LEU A 101 -1.73 -5.01 4.43
C LEU A 101 -1.31 -5.53 3.04
N VAL A 102 -0.17 -6.22 2.96
CA VAL A 102 0.29 -6.82 1.69
C VAL A 102 -0.73 -7.81 1.17
N SER A 103 -1.34 -8.60 2.08
CA SER A 103 -2.37 -9.58 1.72
C SER A 103 -3.69 -8.93 1.24
N VAL A 104 -3.94 -7.67 1.58
CA VAL A 104 -5.14 -6.94 1.13
C VAL A 104 -4.82 -6.13 -0.14
N VAL A 105 -3.71 -5.38 -0.14
CA VAL A 105 -3.34 -4.49 -1.25
C VAL A 105 -3.02 -5.27 -2.53
N PHE A 106 -2.48 -6.51 -2.40
CA PHE A 106 -2.10 -7.37 -3.54
C PHE A 106 -3.05 -8.58 -3.69
N ALA A 107 -4.33 -8.39 -3.36
CA ALA A 107 -5.34 -9.45 -3.34
C ALA A 107 -6.27 -9.45 -4.57
N GLU A 108 -5.85 -8.88 -5.70
CA GLU A 108 -6.71 -8.69 -6.88
C GLU A 108 -7.40 -9.99 -7.32
N GLU A 109 -6.68 -11.11 -7.29
CA GLU A 109 -7.26 -12.43 -7.63
C GLU A 109 -8.38 -12.85 -6.66
N ILE A 110 -8.22 -12.52 -5.37
CA ILE A 110 -9.23 -12.83 -4.34
C ILE A 110 -10.46 -11.92 -4.51
N PHE A 111 -10.25 -10.71 -5.00
CA PHE A 111 -11.29 -9.71 -5.20
C PHE A 111 -11.98 -9.81 -6.56
N ARG A 112 -11.59 -10.76 -7.42
CA ARG A 112 -12.04 -10.88 -8.81
C ARG A 112 -13.57 -10.82 -8.98
N ASN A 113 -14.34 -11.35 -8.03
CA ASN A 113 -15.78 -11.35 -8.05
C ASN A 113 -16.42 -10.16 -7.33
N GLU A 114 -15.60 -9.21 -6.84
CA GLU A 114 -16.03 -8.06 -6.05
C GLU A 114 -15.61 -6.77 -6.76
N ALA A 115 -16.39 -6.33 -7.73
CA ALA A 115 -16.07 -5.19 -8.60
C ALA A 115 -15.64 -3.95 -7.81
N VAL A 116 -16.33 -3.65 -6.70
CA VAL A 116 -16.03 -2.47 -5.85
C VAL A 116 -14.62 -2.53 -5.25
N LEU A 117 -14.13 -3.73 -4.87
CA LEU A 117 -12.77 -3.88 -4.34
C LEU A 117 -11.72 -3.76 -5.45
N ILE A 118 -12.00 -4.34 -6.63
CA ILE A 118 -11.11 -4.19 -7.81
C ILE A 118 -11.00 -2.72 -8.21
N GLU A 119 -12.12 -2.01 -8.30
CA GLU A 119 -12.14 -0.58 -8.61
C GLU A 119 -11.35 0.24 -7.58
N LYS A 120 -11.48 -0.10 -6.31
CA LYS A 120 -10.76 0.57 -5.22
C LYS A 120 -9.25 0.37 -5.31
N VAL A 121 -8.80 -0.85 -5.55
CA VAL A 121 -7.37 -1.16 -5.76
C VAL A 121 -6.85 -0.44 -7.01
N ALA A 122 -7.60 -0.47 -8.11
CA ALA A 122 -7.23 0.22 -9.35
C ALA A 122 -7.11 1.75 -9.16
N GLU A 123 -8.02 2.36 -8.39
CA GLU A 123 -7.94 3.79 -8.03
C GLU A 123 -6.64 4.12 -7.28
N ILE A 124 -6.30 3.30 -6.27
CA ILE A 124 -5.08 3.47 -5.47
C ILE A 124 -3.84 3.32 -6.38
N MET A 125 -3.78 2.27 -7.19
CA MET A 125 -2.66 2.04 -8.11
C MET A 125 -2.51 3.19 -9.12
N LYS A 126 -3.62 3.63 -9.72
CA LYS A 126 -3.62 4.76 -10.69
C LYS A 126 -3.04 6.02 -10.04
N LYS A 127 -3.48 6.35 -8.84
CA LYS A 127 -3.01 7.55 -8.13
C LYS A 127 -1.53 7.47 -7.78
N ASN A 128 -1.08 6.34 -7.24
CA ASN A 128 0.33 6.14 -6.93
C ASN A 128 1.21 6.21 -8.18
N THR A 129 0.76 5.62 -9.29
CA THR A 129 1.46 5.71 -10.59
C THR A 129 1.53 7.15 -11.09
N GLN A 130 0.46 7.94 -10.98
CA GLN A 130 0.45 9.35 -11.39
C GLN A 130 1.45 10.20 -10.59
N ILE A 131 1.56 9.96 -9.29
CA ILE A 131 2.53 10.66 -8.43
C ILE A 131 3.96 10.29 -8.84
N LEU A 132 4.25 9.00 -8.97
CA LEU A 132 5.56 8.54 -9.41
C LEU A 132 5.92 9.10 -10.80
N LEU A 133 4.96 9.11 -11.72
CA LEU A 133 5.13 9.65 -13.06
C LEU A 133 5.51 11.14 -13.03
N SER A 134 4.84 11.94 -12.20
CA SER A 134 5.17 13.36 -12.05
C SER A 134 6.59 13.59 -11.51
N ILE A 135 7.06 12.73 -10.60
CA ILE A 135 8.44 12.79 -10.09
C ILE A 135 9.44 12.42 -11.19
N ILE A 136 9.17 11.35 -11.93
CA ILE A 136 10.05 10.90 -13.03
C ILE A 136 10.15 11.98 -14.11
N GLU A 137 9.02 12.52 -14.56
CA GLU A 137 8.99 13.57 -15.61
C GLU A 137 9.74 14.83 -15.18
N SER A 138 9.58 15.25 -13.92
CA SER A 138 10.34 16.34 -13.33
C SER A 138 11.83 16.03 -13.31
N GLY A 139 12.21 14.83 -12.89
CA GLY A 139 13.61 14.38 -12.83
C GLY A 139 14.26 14.26 -14.21
N GLN A 140 13.52 13.80 -15.22
CA GLN A 140 14.00 13.76 -16.61
C GLN A 140 14.28 15.18 -17.15
N LYS A 141 13.37 16.13 -16.91
CA LYS A 141 13.55 17.54 -17.31
C LYS A 141 14.76 18.19 -16.65
N LYS A 142 15.11 17.77 -15.43
CA LYS A 142 16.27 18.26 -14.68
C LYS A 142 17.55 17.44 -14.89
N SER A 143 17.53 16.43 -15.77
CA SER A 143 18.63 15.48 -15.98
C SER A 143 19.05 14.70 -14.73
N GLU A 144 18.16 14.52 -13.78
CA GLU A 144 18.35 13.71 -12.57
C GLU A 144 18.04 12.24 -12.82
N ILE A 145 17.10 11.97 -13.75
CA ILE A 145 16.66 10.64 -14.18
C ILE A 145 16.93 10.51 -15.68
N ARG A 146 17.33 9.31 -16.11
CA ARG A 146 17.59 8.99 -17.50
C ARG A 146 16.37 9.25 -18.39
N SER A 147 16.60 9.85 -19.57
CA SER A 147 15.54 10.24 -20.51
C SER A 147 15.47 9.36 -21.75
N ASP A 148 16.38 8.38 -21.89
CA ASP A 148 16.38 7.41 -22.99
C ASP A 148 15.29 6.33 -22.84
N ILE A 149 14.66 6.26 -21.66
CA ILE A 149 13.48 5.41 -21.39
C ILE A 149 12.28 6.32 -21.12
N ASN A 150 11.16 6.01 -21.77
CA ASN A 150 9.90 6.74 -21.57
C ASN A 150 9.46 6.70 -20.09
N SER A 151 8.96 7.83 -19.57
CA SER A 151 8.56 8.00 -18.18
C SER A 151 7.51 6.99 -17.71
N HIS A 152 6.54 6.62 -18.56
CA HIS A 152 5.54 5.59 -18.25
C HIS A 152 6.17 4.21 -18.09
N ASN A 153 7.10 3.84 -18.97
CA ASN A 153 7.81 2.56 -18.85
C ASN A 153 8.67 2.52 -17.60
N LEU A 154 9.36 3.61 -17.25
CA LEU A 154 10.10 3.71 -15.99
C LEU A 154 9.17 3.57 -14.78
N ALA A 155 8.00 4.21 -14.80
CA ALA A 155 7.03 4.08 -13.72
C ALA A 155 6.56 2.63 -13.53
N ILE A 156 6.29 1.91 -14.65
CA ILE A 156 5.91 0.48 -14.60
C ILE A 156 7.05 -0.37 -14.04
N ILE A 157 8.29 -0.15 -14.50
CA ILE A 157 9.47 -0.89 -14.03
C ILE A 157 9.65 -0.66 -12.53
N ILE A 158 9.61 0.58 -12.08
CA ILE A 158 9.82 0.96 -10.67
C ILE A 158 8.71 0.36 -9.79
N MET A 159 7.42 0.54 -10.14
CA MET A 159 6.31 -0.02 -9.36
C MET A 159 6.27 -1.55 -9.40
N GLY A 160 6.54 -2.14 -10.56
CA GLY A 160 6.61 -3.59 -10.73
C GLY A 160 7.73 -4.20 -9.88
N SER A 161 8.88 -3.54 -9.83
CA SER A 161 10.01 -3.98 -9.03
C SER A 161 9.73 -3.90 -7.53
N LEU A 162 9.10 -2.82 -7.04
CA LEU A 162 8.63 -2.70 -5.66
C LEU A 162 7.67 -3.84 -5.31
N ARG A 163 6.65 -4.02 -6.14
CA ARG A 163 5.63 -5.05 -5.94
C ARG A 163 6.26 -6.44 -5.87
N MET A 164 7.16 -6.79 -6.80
CA MET A 164 7.83 -8.09 -6.81
C MET A 164 8.68 -8.29 -5.56
N PHE A 165 9.43 -7.27 -5.12
CA PHE A 165 10.26 -7.36 -3.93
C PHE A 165 9.43 -7.60 -2.65
N VAL A 166 8.34 -6.85 -2.48
CA VAL A 166 7.41 -7.05 -1.35
C VAL A 166 6.71 -8.41 -1.43
N LYS A 167 6.37 -8.87 -2.66
CA LYS A 167 5.76 -10.19 -2.86
C LYS A 167 6.71 -11.33 -2.50
N GLN A 168 8.00 -11.23 -2.84
CA GLN A 168 9.02 -12.19 -2.41
C GLN A 168 9.13 -12.25 -0.89
N TRP A 169 9.11 -11.10 -0.22
CA TRP A 169 9.11 -11.03 1.24
C TRP A 169 7.90 -11.76 1.84
N GLN A 170 6.70 -11.51 1.31
CA GLN A 170 5.49 -12.21 1.74
C GLN A 170 5.59 -13.73 1.49
N MET A 171 6.06 -14.15 0.29
CA MET A 171 6.19 -15.57 -0.08
C MET A 171 7.26 -16.30 0.72
N SER A 172 8.24 -15.61 1.26
CA SER A 172 9.26 -16.16 2.17
C SER A 172 8.78 -16.27 3.62
N ASP A 173 7.49 -16.09 3.86
CA ASP A 173 6.91 -16.00 5.21
C ASP A 173 7.59 -14.93 6.08
N TYR A 174 7.87 -13.76 5.44
CA TYR A 174 8.48 -12.60 6.09
C TYR A 174 9.87 -12.87 6.69
N SER A 175 10.64 -13.80 6.10
CA SER A 175 11.88 -14.34 6.66
C SER A 175 13.06 -13.37 6.72
N PHE A 176 12.95 -12.19 6.11
CA PHE A 176 14.01 -11.16 6.14
C PHE A 176 13.46 -9.79 6.53
N SER A 177 14.34 -8.89 6.99
CA SER A 177 13.98 -7.51 7.28
C SER A 177 13.66 -6.77 5.98
N LEU A 178 12.38 -6.44 5.78
CA LEU A 178 11.94 -5.69 4.59
C LEU A 178 12.57 -4.30 4.52
N THR A 179 12.75 -3.64 5.66
CA THR A 179 13.33 -2.30 5.73
C THR A 179 14.84 -2.31 5.42
N GLU A 180 15.61 -3.24 5.99
CA GLU A 180 17.04 -3.32 5.76
C GLU A 180 17.36 -3.71 4.31
N ARG A 181 16.85 -4.87 3.86
CA ARG A 181 17.06 -5.33 2.48
C ARG A 181 16.39 -4.40 1.46
N GLY A 182 15.28 -3.78 1.82
CA GLY A 182 14.61 -2.80 0.99
C GLY A 182 15.45 -1.55 0.76
N THR A 183 16.20 -1.11 1.77
CA THR A 183 17.15 0.01 1.63
C THR A 183 18.27 -0.30 0.64
N GLU A 184 18.81 -1.50 0.66
CA GLU A 184 19.82 -1.93 -0.32
C GLU A 184 19.21 -2.07 -1.73
N TYR A 185 18.00 -2.62 -1.78
CA TYR A 185 17.27 -2.84 -3.01
C TYR A 185 16.96 -1.53 -3.73
N ILE A 186 16.41 -0.52 -3.02
CA ILE A 186 16.06 0.77 -3.64
C ILE A 186 17.31 1.50 -4.15
N LYS A 187 18.44 1.42 -3.47
CA LYS A 187 19.72 1.96 -3.97
C LYS A 187 20.10 1.36 -5.32
N SER A 188 19.82 0.07 -5.52
CA SER A 188 20.05 -0.60 -6.81
C SER A 188 19.11 -0.09 -7.89
N VAL A 189 17.81 0.10 -7.57
CA VAL A 189 16.82 0.70 -8.48
C VAL A 189 17.24 2.12 -8.87
N ILE A 190 17.66 2.94 -7.90
CA ILE A 190 18.13 4.31 -8.16
C ILE A 190 19.32 4.33 -9.13
N LYS A 191 20.28 3.42 -8.96
CA LYS A 191 21.43 3.30 -9.89
C LYS A 191 21.01 2.99 -11.33
N LEU A 192 19.91 2.26 -11.51
CA LEU A 192 19.39 1.90 -12.85
C LEU A 192 18.66 3.07 -13.52
N ILE A 193 18.05 3.98 -12.75
CA ILE A 193 17.21 5.07 -13.28
C ILE A 193 17.92 6.43 -13.29
N LYS A 194 19.00 6.57 -12.54
CA LYS A 194 19.78 7.80 -12.48
C LYS A 194 20.44 8.07 -13.85
N ASN A 195 20.55 9.35 -14.20
CA ASN A 195 21.29 9.81 -15.40
C ASN A 195 22.79 9.73 -15.18
#